data_8efcf420727a413ea18c51aacb8178ce
#
_entry.id   8efcf420727a413ea18c51aacb8178ce
#
_cell.length_a   1.000
_cell.length_b   1.000
_cell.length_c   1.000
_cell.angle_alpha   90.00
_cell.angle_beta   90.00
_cell.angle_gamma   90.00
#
_symmetry.space_group_name_H-M   'P 1'
#
loop_
_entity.id
_entity.type
_entity.pdbx_description
1 polymer ?
#
loop_
_entity_poly.entity_id
_entity_poly.type
_entity_poly.pdbx_seq_one_letter_code
_entity_poly.pdbx_strand_id
1 'polypeptide(L)'
;ITGMIPGTYIFRWTVVNGSCTSTADVTIIIASGPTPAVAGPNQNLCLATSATMAANTPVIGTGTWTFVSGPNTPVITNATLPNTTVTGLIPGMYVFSWTTTYSNCTPSTSNVQITIYDNPSTAAAGNDQVICATVATLSGNVPVIGTGQWFYISGPGGSVITTPLAATTTV
;
A
#
# COMPACT_ATOMS: atom_id res chain seq x y z
N ILE A 1 -14.05 25.22 -30.98
CA ILE A 1 -13.39 23.99 -31.49
C ILE A 1 -13.43 22.97 -30.38
N THR A 2 -13.97 21.78 -30.66
CA THR A 2 -14.15 20.67 -29.72
C THR A 2 -13.49 19.40 -30.29
N GLY A 3 -13.15 18.42 -29.44
CA GLY A 3 -12.61 17.13 -29.89
C GLY A 3 -11.13 17.15 -30.27
N MET A 4 -10.33 18.07 -29.68
CA MET A 4 -8.88 18.11 -29.88
C MET A 4 -8.24 16.93 -29.13
N ILE A 5 -7.32 16.23 -29.79
CA ILE A 5 -6.48 15.16 -29.22
C ILE A 5 -5.08 15.70 -28.89
N PRO A 6 -4.26 15.01 -28.08
CA PRO A 6 -2.87 15.44 -27.83
C PRO A 6 -2.11 15.70 -29.12
N GLY A 7 -1.46 16.87 -29.19
CA GLY A 7 -0.74 17.35 -30.38
C GLY A 7 -0.61 18.86 -30.43
N THR A 8 0.07 19.36 -31.45
CA THR A 8 0.26 20.79 -31.68
C THR A 8 -0.66 21.27 -32.78
N TYR A 9 -1.43 22.32 -32.52
CA TYR A 9 -2.37 22.95 -33.44
C TYR A 9 -1.94 24.39 -33.68
N ILE A 10 -1.96 24.81 -34.93
CA ILE A 10 -1.69 26.21 -35.32
C ILE A 10 -2.96 26.74 -36.00
N PHE A 11 -3.51 27.83 -35.45
CA PHE A 11 -4.69 28.50 -36.00
C PHE A 11 -4.26 29.87 -36.50
N ARG A 12 -4.75 30.24 -37.69
CA ARG A 12 -4.48 31.54 -38.31
C ARG A 12 -5.72 32.41 -38.22
N TRP A 13 -5.55 33.59 -37.69
CA TRP A 13 -6.51 34.68 -37.80
C TRP A 13 -6.17 35.56 -38.99
N THR A 14 -7.12 35.73 -39.91
CA THR A 14 -6.94 36.53 -41.11
C THR A 14 -7.96 37.66 -41.13
N VAL A 15 -7.49 38.89 -41.29
CA VAL A 15 -8.32 40.08 -41.48
C VAL A 15 -8.14 40.54 -42.91
N VAL A 16 -9.24 40.83 -43.62
CA VAL A 16 -9.25 41.24 -45.03
C VAL A 16 -10.01 42.57 -45.17
N ASN A 17 -9.44 43.50 -45.93
CA ASN A 17 -10.09 44.72 -46.34
C ASN A 17 -9.82 44.96 -47.84
N GLY A 18 -10.77 44.63 -48.71
CA GLY A 18 -10.57 44.61 -50.16
C GLY A 18 -9.45 43.62 -50.56
N SER A 19 -8.40 44.12 -51.22
CA SER A 19 -7.23 43.32 -51.60
C SER A 19 -6.14 43.22 -50.51
N CYS A 20 -6.28 43.94 -49.39
CA CYS A 20 -5.31 43.95 -48.31
C CYS A 20 -5.62 42.85 -47.29
N THR A 21 -4.60 42.10 -46.88
CA THR A 21 -4.70 41.03 -45.89
C THR A 21 -3.68 41.20 -44.78
N SER A 22 -4.10 40.92 -43.54
CA SER A 22 -3.21 40.80 -42.37
C SER A 22 -3.48 39.46 -41.68
N THR A 23 -2.44 38.75 -41.30
CA THR A 23 -2.56 37.44 -40.65
C THR A 23 -1.75 37.33 -39.36
N ALA A 24 -2.24 36.60 -38.39
CA ALA A 24 -1.53 36.23 -37.17
C ALA A 24 -1.85 34.77 -36.81
N ASP A 25 -0.84 34.06 -36.32
CA ASP A 25 -0.97 32.65 -35.92
C ASP A 25 -0.96 32.50 -34.40
N VAL A 26 -1.74 31.56 -33.88
CA VAL A 26 -1.69 31.12 -32.50
C VAL A 26 -1.41 29.59 -32.46
N THR A 27 -0.48 29.22 -31.63
CA THR A 27 -0.17 27.79 -31.38
C THR A 27 -0.84 27.31 -30.09
N ILE A 28 -1.59 26.21 -30.21
CA ILE A 28 -2.18 25.50 -29.06
C ILE A 28 -1.56 24.11 -28.98
N ILE A 29 -1.00 23.78 -27.82
CA ILE A 29 -0.44 22.47 -27.56
C ILE A 29 -1.38 21.73 -26.60
N ILE A 30 -1.96 20.63 -27.05
CA ILE A 30 -2.71 19.70 -26.22
C ILE A 30 -1.73 18.64 -25.71
N ALA A 31 -1.41 18.69 -24.44
CA ALA A 31 -0.54 17.72 -23.79
C ALA A 31 -1.28 16.40 -23.51
N SER A 32 -0.57 15.28 -23.59
CA SER A 32 -1.03 14.02 -23.00
C SER A 32 -1.09 14.17 -21.47
N GLY A 33 -2.02 13.47 -20.82
CA GLY A 33 -2.03 13.41 -19.36
C GLY A 33 -0.77 12.74 -18.78
N PRO A 34 -0.52 12.85 -17.47
CA PRO A 34 0.55 12.11 -16.82
C PRO A 34 0.32 10.61 -16.94
N THR A 35 1.40 9.83 -16.88
CA THR A 35 1.31 8.37 -16.74
C THR A 35 0.42 8.02 -15.55
N PRO A 36 -0.58 7.12 -15.68
CA PRO A 36 -1.40 6.71 -14.55
C PRO A 36 -0.55 6.23 -13.38
N ALA A 37 -0.87 6.73 -12.19
CA ALA A 37 -0.16 6.37 -10.97
C ALA A 37 -0.50 4.94 -10.54
N VAL A 38 0.51 4.16 -10.17
CA VAL A 38 0.40 2.84 -9.55
C VAL A 38 1.35 2.81 -8.36
N ALA A 39 0.81 2.75 -7.14
CA ALA A 39 1.59 2.79 -5.90
C ALA A 39 2.26 1.44 -5.54
N GLY A 40 1.94 0.37 -6.26
CA GLY A 40 2.38 -0.98 -5.94
C GLY A 40 1.46 -1.72 -4.96
N PRO A 41 1.83 -2.95 -4.57
CA PRO A 41 1.00 -3.78 -3.69
C PRO A 41 1.07 -3.33 -2.23
N ASN A 42 0.00 -3.60 -1.48
CA ASN A 42 0.01 -3.46 -0.03
C ASN A 42 1.04 -4.39 0.61
N GLN A 43 1.62 -3.96 1.74
CA GLN A 43 2.65 -4.70 2.45
C GLN A 43 2.20 -5.00 3.89
N ASN A 44 2.50 -6.22 4.33
CA ASN A 44 2.31 -6.68 5.71
C ASN A 44 3.68 -7.11 6.26
N LEU A 45 4.22 -6.36 7.20
CA LEU A 45 5.57 -6.54 7.72
C LEU A 45 5.52 -6.77 9.23
N CYS A 46 6.40 -7.62 9.74
CA CYS A 46 6.51 -7.89 11.17
C CYS A 46 7.73 -7.16 11.72
N LEU A 47 7.55 -6.35 12.76
CA LEU A 47 8.60 -5.58 13.47
C LEU A 47 9.49 -4.71 12.57
N ALA A 48 9.04 -4.40 11.38
CA ALA A 48 9.83 -3.59 10.46
C ALA A 48 9.80 -2.12 10.87
N THR A 49 10.97 -1.49 10.91
CA THR A 49 11.12 -0.05 11.11
C THR A 49 11.27 0.72 9.81
N SER A 50 11.30 -0.01 8.68
CA SER A 50 11.40 0.53 7.33
C SER A 50 10.70 -0.36 6.31
N ALA A 51 10.31 0.22 5.17
CA ALA A 51 9.73 -0.48 4.04
C ALA A 51 10.22 0.14 2.73
N THR A 52 10.34 -0.67 1.67
CA THR A 52 10.66 -0.19 0.32
C THR A 52 9.36 -0.02 -0.46
N MET A 53 9.19 1.15 -1.06
CA MET A 53 8.06 1.45 -1.94
C MET A 53 8.25 0.80 -3.31
N ALA A 54 7.17 0.62 -4.06
CA ALA A 54 7.20 -0.09 -5.34
C ALA A 54 6.25 0.54 -6.37
N ALA A 55 6.29 1.87 -6.51
CA ALA A 55 5.47 2.55 -7.52
C ALA A 55 6.02 2.36 -8.93
N ASN A 56 5.16 2.63 -9.93
CA ASN A 56 5.58 2.70 -11.31
C ASN A 56 6.44 3.94 -11.59
N THR A 57 7.40 3.80 -12.52
CA THR A 57 8.12 4.96 -13.07
C THR A 57 7.27 5.64 -14.13
N PRO A 58 6.92 6.94 -14.00
CA PRO A 58 6.18 7.65 -15.02
C PRO A 58 6.98 7.77 -16.32
N VAL A 59 6.33 7.49 -17.45
CA VAL A 59 6.87 7.75 -18.81
C VAL A 59 6.60 9.20 -19.20
N ILE A 60 5.45 9.74 -18.76
CA ILE A 60 5.06 11.14 -18.99
C ILE A 60 4.83 11.77 -17.62
N GLY A 61 5.56 12.87 -17.37
CA GLY A 61 5.48 13.62 -16.13
C GLY A 61 6.45 13.15 -15.05
N THR A 62 6.18 13.52 -13.82
CA THR A 62 6.96 13.20 -12.62
C THR A 62 6.06 12.57 -11.56
N GLY A 63 6.62 11.70 -10.72
CA GLY A 63 5.92 11.09 -9.62
C GLY A 63 6.41 11.61 -8.27
N THR A 64 5.54 11.62 -7.26
CA THR A 64 5.89 12.04 -5.90
C THR A 64 5.11 11.23 -4.88
N TRP A 65 5.82 10.70 -3.87
CA TRP A 65 5.26 10.08 -2.69
C TRP A 65 4.86 11.11 -1.66
N THR A 66 3.70 10.92 -1.05
CA THR A 66 3.23 11.68 0.11
C THR A 66 2.74 10.74 1.20
N PHE A 67 3.00 11.08 2.46
CA PHE A 67 2.39 10.43 3.61
C PHE A 67 0.96 10.92 3.77
N VAL A 68 0.00 9.99 3.91
CA VAL A 68 -1.43 10.29 4.07
C VAL A 68 -1.86 10.10 5.52
N SER A 69 -1.58 8.95 6.12
CA SER A 69 -1.96 8.64 7.49
C SER A 69 -1.13 7.51 8.09
N GLY A 70 -1.03 7.47 9.42
CA GLY A 70 -0.34 6.43 10.17
C GLY A 70 -0.23 6.77 11.65
N PRO A 71 0.30 5.85 12.47
CA PRO A 71 0.42 6.07 13.93
C PRO A 71 1.47 7.12 14.32
N ASN A 72 2.45 7.39 13.44
CA ASN A 72 3.42 8.48 13.55
C ASN A 72 3.72 9.03 12.15
N THR A 73 4.57 10.06 12.06
CA THR A 73 5.03 10.61 10.77
C THR A 73 6.37 9.98 10.39
N PRO A 74 6.41 9.06 9.41
CA PRO A 74 7.63 8.42 8.96
C PRO A 74 8.43 9.35 8.03
N VAL A 75 9.69 9.00 7.78
CA VAL A 75 10.56 9.71 6.84
C VAL A 75 10.56 8.99 5.50
N ILE A 76 10.19 9.70 4.42
CA ILE A 76 10.36 9.23 3.04
C ILE A 76 11.74 9.69 2.58
N THR A 77 12.66 8.76 2.32
CA THR A 77 14.08 9.08 2.04
C THR A 77 14.23 9.95 0.79
N ASN A 78 13.50 9.63 -0.27
CA ASN A 78 13.41 10.45 -1.48
C ASN A 78 12.01 10.31 -2.09
N ALA A 79 11.21 11.36 -1.94
CA ALA A 79 9.81 11.33 -2.36
C ALA A 79 9.62 11.22 -3.88
N THR A 80 10.62 11.53 -4.70
CA THR A 80 10.52 11.50 -6.17
C THR A 80 10.92 10.15 -6.77
N LEU A 81 11.51 9.25 -5.98
CA LEU A 81 11.88 7.92 -6.45
C LEU A 81 10.72 6.92 -6.25
N PRO A 82 10.28 6.20 -7.30
CA PRO A 82 9.20 5.21 -7.21
C PRO A 82 9.47 4.11 -6.18
N ASN A 83 10.72 3.66 -6.06
CA ASN A 83 11.20 2.60 -5.18
C ASN A 83 11.96 3.13 -3.95
N THR A 84 11.58 4.31 -3.45
CA THR A 84 12.19 4.90 -2.25
C THR A 84 11.97 4.04 -1.01
N THR A 85 12.76 4.30 0.04
CA THR A 85 12.56 3.70 1.36
C THR A 85 11.82 4.67 2.27
N VAL A 86 10.88 4.16 3.06
CA VAL A 86 10.28 4.86 4.20
C VAL A 86 10.87 4.29 5.48
N THR A 87 11.19 5.15 6.46
CA THR A 87 11.84 4.78 7.72
C THR A 87 11.15 5.40 8.92
N GLY A 88 11.44 4.91 10.11
CA GLY A 88 10.80 5.37 11.35
C GLY A 88 9.41 4.80 11.55
N LEU A 89 9.10 3.65 10.93
CA LEU A 89 7.84 2.94 11.11
C LEU A 89 7.78 2.30 12.50
N ILE A 90 6.58 2.33 13.09
CA ILE A 90 6.22 1.62 14.34
C ILE A 90 4.98 0.73 14.06
N PRO A 91 4.61 -0.19 14.94
CA PRO A 91 3.42 -1.01 14.75
C PRO A 91 2.16 -0.17 14.47
N GLY A 92 1.42 -0.58 13.44
CA GLY A 92 0.20 0.07 12.97
C GLY A 92 0.10 0.14 11.45
N MET A 93 -0.96 0.77 10.95
CA MET A 93 -1.27 0.86 9.54
C MET A 93 -0.92 2.24 9.01
N TYR A 94 -0.17 2.27 7.92
CA TYR A 94 0.24 3.47 7.18
C TYR A 94 -0.41 3.49 5.81
N VAL A 95 -0.73 4.69 5.34
CA VAL A 95 -1.18 4.93 3.97
C VAL A 95 -0.26 5.97 3.33
N PHE A 96 0.26 5.66 2.16
CA PHE A 96 1.04 6.56 1.31
C PHE A 96 0.36 6.71 -0.04
N SER A 97 0.50 7.88 -0.65
CA SER A 97 -0.03 8.19 -1.98
C SER A 97 1.11 8.45 -2.96
N TRP A 98 1.08 7.76 -4.12
CA TRP A 98 1.90 8.07 -5.28
C TRP A 98 1.11 8.94 -6.23
N THR A 99 1.56 10.14 -6.50
CA THR A 99 0.92 11.10 -7.39
C THR A 99 1.80 11.38 -8.59
N THR A 100 1.26 11.19 -9.79
CA THR A 100 1.94 11.57 -11.04
C THR A 100 1.34 12.86 -11.58
N THR A 101 2.21 13.79 -12.01
CA THR A 101 1.84 15.11 -12.53
C THR A 101 2.53 15.39 -13.84
N TYR A 102 1.88 16.10 -14.73
CA TYR A 102 2.48 16.60 -15.98
C TYR A 102 1.83 17.92 -16.41
N SER A 103 2.62 18.98 -16.52
CA SER A 103 2.15 20.34 -16.92
C SER A 103 0.89 20.73 -16.12
N ASN A 104 -0.11 21.29 -16.77
CA ASN A 104 -1.41 21.68 -16.20
C ASN A 104 -2.48 20.58 -16.34
N CYS A 105 -2.08 19.34 -16.65
CA CYS A 105 -3.02 18.21 -16.73
C CYS A 105 -3.47 17.76 -15.33
N THR A 106 -4.66 17.17 -15.26
CA THR A 106 -5.16 16.57 -14.00
C THR A 106 -4.20 15.51 -13.49
N PRO A 107 -3.73 15.60 -12.24
CA PRO A 107 -2.87 14.58 -11.62
C PRO A 107 -3.56 13.22 -11.55
N SER A 108 -2.77 12.14 -11.60
CA SER A 108 -3.22 10.78 -11.27
C SER A 108 -2.65 10.37 -9.92
N THR A 109 -3.45 9.70 -9.08
CA THR A 109 -3.06 9.27 -7.74
C THR A 109 -3.38 7.80 -7.52
N SER A 110 -2.54 7.11 -6.73
CA SER A 110 -2.73 5.74 -6.28
C SER A 110 -2.20 5.59 -4.86
N ASN A 111 -2.91 4.86 -4.01
CA ASN A 111 -2.51 4.66 -2.62
C ASN A 111 -1.97 3.24 -2.42
N VAL A 112 -1.03 3.11 -1.47
CA VAL A 112 -0.54 1.85 -0.93
C VAL A 112 -0.69 1.85 0.59
N GLN A 113 -1.03 0.69 1.13
CA GLN A 113 -1.11 0.45 2.56
C GLN A 113 0.06 -0.40 3.02
N ILE A 114 0.73 0.03 4.10
CA ILE A 114 1.78 -0.73 4.78
C ILE A 114 1.33 -0.96 6.21
N THR A 115 1.19 -2.22 6.60
CA THR A 115 0.83 -2.61 7.97
C THR A 115 2.04 -3.21 8.66
N ILE A 116 2.46 -2.60 9.78
CA ILE A 116 3.52 -3.11 10.64
C ILE A 116 2.86 -3.82 11.82
N TYR A 117 3.11 -5.11 11.94
CA TYR A 117 2.66 -5.92 13.05
C TYR A 117 3.70 -5.93 14.17
N ASP A 118 3.23 -5.91 15.41
CA ASP A 118 4.05 -6.11 16.61
C ASP A 118 4.27 -7.60 16.86
N ASN A 119 5.18 -7.93 17.78
CA ASN A 119 5.39 -9.30 18.24
C ASN A 119 4.09 -9.89 18.81
N PRO A 120 3.76 -11.13 18.45
CA PRO A 120 2.72 -11.83 19.18
C PRO A 120 3.15 -12.06 20.64
N SER A 121 2.18 -12.18 21.53
CA SER A 121 2.43 -12.59 22.90
C SER A 121 3.17 -13.93 22.94
N THR A 122 4.12 -14.07 23.87
CA THR A 122 4.83 -15.35 24.04
C THR A 122 3.83 -16.47 24.34
N ALA A 123 3.90 -17.55 23.55
CA ALA A 123 3.05 -18.70 23.74
C ALA A 123 3.45 -19.49 25.00
N ALA A 124 2.45 -19.87 25.78
CA ALA A 124 2.60 -20.77 26.92
C ALA A 124 1.49 -21.83 26.87
N ALA A 125 1.86 -23.08 26.77
CA ALA A 125 0.94 -24.21 26.62
C ALA A 125 0.45 -24.82 27.97
N GLY A 126 0.91 -24.28 29.08
CA GLY A 126 0.69 -24.86 30.42
C GLY A 126 1.71 -25.94 30.75
N ASN A 127 1.45 -26.67 31.84
CA ASN A 127 2.34 -27.74 32.31
C ASN A 127 2.04 -29.05 31.62
N ASP A 128 3.07 -29.93 31.55
CA ASP A 128 2.90 -31.32 31.13
C ASP A 128 1.93 -32.05 32.08
N GLN A 129 1.14 -32.97 31.52
CA GLN A 129 0.12 -33.70 32.28
C GLN A 129 0.34 -35.21 32.15
N VAL A 130 0.20 -35.91 33.28
CA VAL A 130 0.09 -37.39 33.35
C VAL A 130 -1.28 -37.70 33.90
N ILE A 131 -2.13 -38.32 33.09
CA ILE A 131 -3.52 -38.58 33.43
C ILE A 131 -3.89 -40.05 33.17
N CYS A 132 -4.84 -40.56 33.92
CA CYS A 132 -5.43 -41.90 33.73
C CYS A 132 -6.82 -41.80 33.07
N ALA A 133 -7.12 -40.72 32.37
CA ALA A 133 -8.38 -40.45 31.70
C ALA A 133 -8.21 -40.42 30.18
N THR A 134 -9.30 -40.52 29.46
CA THR A 134 -9.34 -40.47 28.00
C THR A 134 -9.56 -39.06 27.46
N VAL A 135 -9.68 -38.06 28.33
CA VAL A 135 -9.86 -36.63 28.01
C VAL A 135 -8.89 -35.82 28.86
N ALA A 136 -8.18 -34.91 28.24
CA ALA A 136 -7.31 -33.94 28.90
C ALA A 136 -7.78 -32.51 28.65
N THR A 137 -7.48 -31.60 29.57
CA THR A 137 -7.69 -30.17 29.37
C THR A 137 -6.38 -29.50 28.99
N LEU A 138 -6.33 -28.90 27.83
CA LEU A 138 -5.23 -28.01 27.40
C LEU A 138 -5.51 -26.60 27.92
N SER A 139 -4.48 -25.92 28.45
CA SER A 139 -4.62 -24.60 29.07
C SER A 139 -3.47 -23.68 28.67
N GLY A 140 -3.61 -23.07 27.51
CA GLY A 140 -2.68 -22.07 27.03
C GLY A 140 -2.97 -20.67 27.59
N ASN A 141 -2.02 -19.77 27.45
CA ASN A 141 -2.27 -18.34 27.76
C ASN A 141 -3.20 -17.70 26.75
N VAL A 142 -3.98 -16.72 27.20
CA VAL A 142 -4.73 -15.83 26.31
C VAL A 142 -3.76 -14.78 25.75
N PRO A 143 -3.54 -14.70 24.40
CA PRO A 143 -2.67 -13.70 23.83
C PRO A 143 -3.22 -12.29 24.03
N VAL A 144 -2.36 -11.32 24.36
CA VAL A 144 -2.70 -9.88 24.34
C VAL A 144 -2.53 -9.35 22.92
N ILE A 145 -1.51 -9.85 22.20
CA ILE A 145 -1.22 -9.51 20.80
C ILE A 145 -1.22 -10.81 19.99
N GLY A 146 -2.00 -10.83 18.91
CA GLY A 146 -2.14 -11.98 18.03
C GLY A 146 -3.27 -12.94 18.45
N THR A 147 -3.28 -14.12 17.85
CA THR A 147 -4.26 -15.19 18.09
C THR A 147 -3.53 -16.48 18.39
N GLY A 148 -4.06 -17.30 19.29
CA GLY A 148 -3.54 -18.63 19.61
C GLY A 148 -4.34 -19.72 18.91
N GLN A 149 -3.68 -20.82 18.58
CA GLN A 149 -4.32 -22.01 18.07
C GLN A 149 -3.56 -23.26 18.52
N TRP A 150 -4.29 -24.29 18.93
CA TRP A 150 -3.77 -25.61 19.25
C TRP A 150 -3.68 -26.49 18.01
N PHE A 151 -2.57 -27.21 17.88
CA PHE A 151 -2.34 -28.20 16.84
C PHE A 151 -1.93 -29.53 17.47
N TYR A 152 -2.46 -30.64 16.97
CA TYR A 152 -1.95 -31.97 17.26
C TYR A 152 -0.64 -32.19 16.48
N ILE A 153 0.45 -32.47 17.19
CA ILE A 153 1.79 -32.61 16.57
C ILE A 153 2.12 -34.11 16.41
N SER A 154 1.95 -34.91 17.43
CA SER A 154 2.30 -36.32 17.38
C SER A 154 1.63 -37.11 18.53
N GLY A 155 1.46 -38.44 18.35
CA GLY A 155 0.92 -39.35 19.34
C GLY A 155 0.43 -40.67 18.71
N PRO A 156 0.02 -41.66 19.49
CA PRO A 156 -0.37 -42.98 19.01
C PRO A 156 -1.73 -43.04 18.30
N GLY A 157 -2.47 -41.95 18.21
CA GLY A 157 -3.77 -41.88 17.53
C GLY A 157 -4.13 -40.44 17.19
N GLY A 158 -5.18 -40.27 16.37
CA GLY A 158 -5.70 -38.96 15.99
C GLY A 158 -6.58 -38.37 17.10
N SER A 159 -6.00 -37.67 18.06
CA SER A 159 -6.75 -36.90 19.04
C SER A 159 -7.46 -35.72 18.38
N VAL A 160 -8.70 -35.45 18.85
CA VAL A 160 -9.51 -34.33 18.36
C VAL A 160 -9.51 -33.21 19.39
N ILE A 161 -9.04 -32.04 18.99
CA ILE A 161 -9.11 -30.83 19.81
C ILE A 161 -10.48 -30.20 19.63
N THR A 162 -11.26 -30.07 20.70
CA THR A 162 -12.68 -29.67 20.62
C THR A 162 -12.84 -28.23 20.10
N THR A 163 -12.05 -27.30 20.62
CA THR A 163 -12.07 -25.88 20.25
C THR A 163 -10.64 -25.35 20.06
N PRO A 164 -10.00 -25.60 18.89
CA PRO A 164 -8.58 -25.34 18.72
C PRO A 164 -8.18 -23.88 18.83
N LEU A 165 -9.11 -22.95 18.65
CA LEU A 165 -8.85 -21.50 18.77
C LEU A 165 -9.04 -20.94 20.19
N ALA A 166 -9.55 -21.76 21.12
CA ALA A 166 -9.70 -21.37 22.52
C ALA A 166 -8.40 -21.65 23.28
N ALA A 167 -7.97 -20.71 24.14
CA ALA A 167 -6.80 -20.90 25.00
C ALA A 167 -6.96 -22.12 25.92
N THR A 168 -8.18 -22.37 26.44
CA THR A 168 -8.53 -23.55 27.19
C THR A 168 -9.48 -24.43 26.38
N THR A 169 -9.12 -25.68 26.15
CA THR A 169 -9.90 -26.65 25.36
C THR A 169 -9.68 -28.07 25.87
N THR A 170 -10.47 -29.03 25.40
CA THR A 170 -10.31 -30.46 25.71
C THR A 170 -9.81 -31.22 24.47
N VAL A 171 -9.08 -32.28 24.73
CA VAL A 171 -8.58 -33.24 23.75
C VAL A 171 -8.85 -34.68 24.26
#